data_a5400ae9180b2bdd7f8bbef4de1700e0
#
_entry.id   a5400ae9180b2bdd7f8bbef4de1700e0
#
_cell.length_a   1.000
_cell.length_b   1.000
_cell.length_c   1.000
_cell.angle_alpha   90.00
_cell.angle_beta   90.00
_cell.angle_gamma   90.00
#
_symmetry.space_group_name_H-M   'P 1'
#
loop_
_entity.id
_entity.type
_entity.pdbx_description
1 polymer ?
#
loop_
_entity_poly.entity_id
_entity_poly.type
_entity_poly.pdbx_seq_one_letter_code
_entity_poly.pdbx_strand_id
1 'polypeptide(L)'
;LFVLLANKTKYGKSVYAVGSNEKSARLAGINTTWVKVSVFIITGLMVGVASIIQACKIGNVTPASSGQSYEMYAIAAVVLAGVNMAGGRGKVFGVLFGALSYTTINFIIVSIPSLSVDIQDTFQGLVLIIVILIQTIGPVIKESIQRARKRRRAVPVGSTEGNTVQ
;
A
#
# COMPACT_ATOMS: atom_id res chain seq x y z
N LEU A 1 -7.00 -3.61 16.84
CA LEU A 1 -8.40 -3.56 16.42
C LEU A 1 -8.55 -3.74 14.91
N PHE A 2 -8.00 -2.85 14.07
CA PHE A 2 -8.17 -2.88 12.60
C PHE A 2 -7.62 -4.14 11.93
N VAL A 3 -6.52 -4.72 12.41
CA VAL A 3 -5.99 -5.99 11.89
C VAL A 3 -6.98 -7.13 12.09
N LEU A 4 -7.63 -7.20 13.25
CA LEU A 4 -8.65 -8.20 13.51
C LEU A 4 -9.89 -7.97 12.65
N LEU A 5 -10.32 -6.73 12.54
CA LEU A 5 -11.47 -6.32 11.73
C LEU A 5 -11.24 -6.66 10.25
N ALA A 6 -10.06 -6.38 9.70
CA ALA A 6 -9.74 -6.66 8.31
C ALA A 6 -9.58 -8.17 8.02
N ASN A 7 -8.95 -8.93 8.91
CA ASN A 7 -8.57 -10.31 8.63
C ASN A 7 -9.60 -11.35 9.11
N LYS A 8 -10.31 -11.07 10.21
CA LYS A 8 -11.19 -12.06 10.84
C LYS A 8 -12.69 -11.80 10.66
N THR A 9 -13.10 -10.64 10.15
CA THR A 9 -14.52 -10.33 9.97
C THR A 9 -15.00 -10.51 8.54
N LYS A 10 -16.30 -10.76 8.37
CA LYS A 10 -16.96 -10.78 7.06
C LYS A 10 -16.84 -9.41 6.37
N TYR A 11 -16.89 -8.35 7.17
CA TYR A 11 -16.73 -6.97 6.69
C TYR A 11 -15.36 -6.74 6.03
N GLY A 12 -14.27 -7.12 6.69
CA GLY A 12 -12.93 -6.99 6.12
C GLY A 12 -12.76 -7.77 4.82
N LYS A 13 -13.30 -9.00 4.75
CA LYS A 13 -13.31 -9.78 3.49
C LYS A 13 -14.08 -9.07 2.38
N SER A 14 -15.22 -8.44 2.70
CA SER A 14 -16.00 -7.65 1.74
C SER A 14 -15.22 -6.42 1.24
N VAL A 15 -14.48 -5.73 2.12
CA VAL A 15 -13.62 -4.60 1.75
C VAL A 15 -12.54 -5.04 0.76
N TYR A 16 -11.85 -6.16 1.01
CA TYR A 16 -10.86 -6.71 0.09
C TYR A 16 -11.47 -7.16 -1.24
N ALA A 17 -12.65 -7.78 -1.21
CA ALA A 17 -13.34 -8.23 -2.42
C ALA A 17 -13.76 -7.04 -3.31
N VAL A 18 -14.36 -6.01 -2.73
CA VAL A 18 -14.74 -4.77 -3.43
C VAL A 18 -13.52 -4.05 -3.98
N GLY A 19 -12.42 -3.97 -3.19
CA GLY A 19 -11.17 -3.37 -3.63
C GLY A 19 -10.47 -4.15 -4.75
N SER A 20 -10.64 -5.46 -4.82
CA SER A 20 -10.05 -6.29 -5.87
C SER A 20 -10.80 -6.19 -7.20
N ASN A 21 -12.12 -6.34 -7.16
CA ASN A 21 -13.00 -6.19 -8.32
C ASN A 21 -14.43 -5.88 -7.87
N GLU A 22 -14.82 -4.62 -8.04
CA GLU A 22 -16.13 -4.15 -7.63
C GLU A 22 -17.28 -4.85 -8.36
N LYS A 23 -17.13 -5.09 -9.68
CA LYS A 23 -18.16 -5.75 -10.49
C LYS A 23 -18.39 -7.20 -10.01
N SER A 24 -17.32 -7.94 -9.79
CA SER A 24 -17.39 -9.31 -9.28
C SER A 24 -17.97 -9.38 -7.86
N ALA A 25 -17.60 -8.45 -6.99
CA ALA A 25 -18.15 -8.36 -5.63
C ALA A 25 -19.65 -8.09 -5.64
N ARG A 26 -20.12 -7.21 -6.53
CA ARG A 26 -21.55 -6.92 -6.70
C ARG A 26 -22.32 -8.12 -7.22
N LEU A 27 -21.77 -8.86 -8.18
CA LEU A 27 -22.38 -10.11 -8.68
C LEU A 27 -22.45 -11.20 -7.59
N ALA A 28 -21.50 -11.20 -6.65
CA ALA A 28 -21.52 -12.08 -5.48
C ALA A 28 -22.49 -11.62 -4.37
N GLY A 29 -23.34 -10.62 -4.61
CA GLY A 29 -24.33 -10.14 -3.65
C GLY A 29 -23.80 -9.18 -2.58
N ILE A 30 -22.55 -8.71 -2.70
CA ILE A 30 -21.99 -7.73 -1.76
C ILE A 30 -22.50 -6.34 -2.10
N ASN A 31 -23.07 -5.65 -1.11
CA ASN A 31 -23.47 -4.25 -1.28
C ASN A 31 -22.25 -3.34 -1.29
N THR A 32 -21.72 -3.07 -2.51
CA THR A 32 -20.48 -2.30 -2.71
C THR A 32 -20.60 -0.87 -2.23
N THR A 33 -21.77 -0.26 -2.35
CA THR A 33 -22.02 1.11 -1.89
C THR A 33 -21.89 1.22 -0.38
N TRP A 34 -22.53 0.32 0.37
CA TRP A 34 -22.44 0.29 1.84
C TRP A 34 -20.99 0.06 2.31
N VAL A 35 -20.26 -0.84 1.65
CA VAL A 35 -18.84 -1.09 1.98
C VAL A 35 -18.00 0.17 1.77
N LYS A 36 -18.18 0.86 0.66
CA LYS A 36 -17.46 2.13 0.38
C LYS A 36 -17.79 3.20 1.43
N VAL A 37 -19.08 3.46 1.66
CA VAL A 37 -19.50 4.47 2.63
C VAL A 37 -18.96 4.18 4.03
N SER A 38 -19.02 2.93 4.48
CA SER A 38 -18.51 2.57 5.81
C SER A 38 -17.00 2.75 5.94
N VAL A 39 -16.22 2.46 4.88
CA VAL A 39 -14.77 2.72 4.86
C VAL A 39 -14.49 4.21 5.00
N PHE A 40 -15.20 5.07 4.26
CA PHE A 40 -15.03 6.52 4.37
C PHE A 40 -15.42 7.05 5.76
N ILE A 41 -16.49 6.54 6.37
CA ILE A 41 -16.88 6.91 7.73
C ILE A 41 -15.78 6.54 8.73
N ILE A 42 -15.26 5.31 8.66
CA ILE A 42 -14.18 4.85 9.55
C ILE A 42 -12.92 5.71 9.36
N THR A 43 -12.56 6.01 8.12
CA THR A 43 -11.41 6.87 7.81
C THR A 43 -11.61 8.27 8.38
N GLY A 44 -12.78 8.88 8.18
CA GLY A 44 -13.10 10.20 8.74
C GLY A 44 -13.01 10.26 10.25
N LEU A 45 -13.52 9.23 10.95
CA LEU A 45 -13.40 9.12 12.41
C LEU A 45 -11.93 9.04 12.86
N MET A 46 -11.11 8.25 12.15
CA MET A 46 -9.69 8.13 12.47
C MET A 46 -8.91 9.43 12.22
N VAL A 47 -9.22 10.12 11.14
CA VAL A 47 -8.65 11.45 10.85
C VAL A 47 -9.06 12.46 11.93
N GLY A 48 -10.31 12.43 12.39
CA GLY A 48 -10.75 13.27 13.50
C GLY A 48 -9.96 13.04 14.79
N VAL A 49 -9.75 11.78 15.16
CA VAL A 49 -8.92 11.43 16.33
C VAL A 49 -7.46 11.88 16.13
N ALA A 50 -6.89 11.64 14.94
CA ALA A 50 -5.53 12.06 14.63
C ALA A 50 -5.36 13.58 14.68
N SER A 51 -6.36 14.34 14.22
CA SER A 51 -6.35 15.79 14.27
C SER A 51 -6.33 16.35 15.71
N ILE A 52 -7.09 15.73 16.62
CA ILE A 52 -7.09 16.11 18.04
C ILE A 52 -5.70 15.86 18.65
N ILE A 53 -5.12 14.68 18.42
CA ILE A 53 -3.79 14.33 18.93
C ILE A 53 -2.74 15.32 18.38
N GLN A 54 -2.81 15.65 17.12
CA GLN A 54 -1.89 16.58 16.47
C GLN A 54 -2.05 18.02 17.04
N ALA A 55 -3.28 18.48 17.23
CA ALA A 55 -3.55 19.78 17.85
C ALA A 55 -2.96 19.88 19.27
N CYS A 56 -3.13 18.82 20.07
CA CYS A 56 -2.53 18.75 21.41
C CYS A 56 -1.01 18.76 21.40
N LYS A 57 -0.39 18.14 20.38
CA LYS A 57 1.07 18.08 20.25
C LYS A 57 1.68 19.43 19.84
N ILE A 58 1.05 20.16 18.94
CA ILE A 58 1.58 21.43 18.41
C ILE A 58 1.25 22.58 19.35
N GLY A 59 0.15 22.51 20.10
CA GLY A 59 -0.30 23.54 21.05
C GLY A 59 -0.86 24.80 20.38
N ASN A 60 -0.47 25.11 19.14
CA ASN A 60 -0.98 26.24 18.36
C ASN A 60 -1.28 25.77 16.94
N VAL A 61 -2.56 25.78 16.55
CA VAL A 61 -3.01 25.32 15.24
C VAL A 61 -3.32 26.51 14.34
N THR A 62 -2.55 26.66 13.27
CA THR A 62 -2.80 27.66 12.25
C THR A 62 -3.57 27.00 11.09
N PRO A 63 -4.84 27.36 10.83
CA PRO A 63 -5.66 26.68 9.84
C PRO A 63 -5.07 26.64 8.42
N ALA A 64 -4.27 27.64 8.07
CA ALA A 64 -3.67 27.77 6.73
C ALA A 64 -2.46 26.84 6.50
N SER A 65 -1.76 26.42 7.56
CA SER A 65 -0.50 25.66 7.44
C SER A 65 -0.51 24.33 8.17
N SER A 66 -1.37 24.14 9.17
CA SER A 66 -1.43 22.91 9.94
C SER A 66 -2.11 21.80 9.15
N GLY A 67 -1.41 20.70 8.93
CA GLY A 67 -1.93 19.53 8.21
C GLY A 67 -1.77 19.59 6.69
N GLN A 68 -1.08 20.60 6.16
CA GLN A 68 -0.80 20.67 4.72
C GLN A 68 0.00 19.46 4.27
N SER A 69 -0.43 18.83 3.17
CA SER A 69 0.19 17.63 2.57
C SER A 69 0.15 16.35 3.42
N TYR A 70 -0.57 16.31 4.54
CA TYR A 70 -0.66 15.10 5.38
C TYR A 70 -1.29 13.91 4.66
N GLU A 71 -2.20 14.17 3.72
CA GLU A 71 -2.76 13.14 2.84
C GLU A 71 -1.68 12.45 1.99
N MET A 72 -0.73 13.22 1.46
CA MET A 72 0.41 12.67 0.69
C MET A 72 1.32 11.81 1.58
N TYR A 73 1.58 12.25 2.79
CA TYR A 73 2.39 11.50 3.76
C TYR A 73 1.72 10.20 4.18
N ALA A 74 0.40 10.21 4.36
CA ALA A 74 -0.37 9.01 4.67
C ALA A 74 -0.35 8.00 3.51
N ILE A 75 -0.55 8.47 2.27
CA ILE A 75 -0.46 7.64 1.07
C ILE A 75 0.94 7.04 0.95
N ALA A 76 1.99 7.85 1.15
CA ALA A 76 3.37 7.42 1.13
C ALA A 76 3.65 6.28 2.12
N ALA A 77 3.23 6.44 3.36
CA ALA A 77 3.40 5.44 4.40
C ALA A 77 2.69 4.12 4.07
N VAL A 78 1.48 4.19 3.49
CA VAL A 78 0.70 3.00 3.09
C VAL A 78 1.33 2.31 1.89
N VAL A 79 1.84 3.06 0.92
CA VAL A 79 2.56 2.51 -0.23
C VAL A 79 3.87 1.86 0.22
N LEU A 80 4.62 2.51 1.11
CA LEU A 80 5.85 1.95 1.72
C LEU A 80 5.58 0.64 2.45
N ALA A 81 4.39 0.47 3.02
CA ALA A 81 3.93 -0.76 3.63
C ALA A 81 3.65 -1.91 2.63
N GLY A 82 3.72 -1.66 1.33
CA GLY A 82 3.44 -2.65 0.28
C GLY A 82 1.95 -2.89 0.04
N VAL A 83 1.09 -1.93 0.39
CA VAL A 83 -0.33 -1.98 0.05
C VAL A 83 -0.50 -1.58 -1.42
N ASN A 84 -1.26 -2.38 -2.17
CA ASN A 84 -1.48 -2.10 -3.58
C ASN A 84 -2.44 -0.91 -3.76
N MET A 85 -1.99 0.12 -4.45
CA MET A 85 -2.80 1.30 -4.76
C MET A 85 -4.02 0.99 -5.65
N ALA A 86 -3.95 -0.07 -6.47
CA ALA A 86 -5.09 -0.54 -7.26
C ALA A 86 -6.17 -1.24 -6.42
N GLY A 87 -5.93 -1.44 -5.11
CA GLY A 87 -6.86 -2.06 -4.17
C GLY A 87 -6.78 -3.58 -4.09
N GLY A 88 -7.59 -4.15 -3.21
CA GLY A 88 -7.79 -5.59 -3.04
C GLY A 88 -6.64 -6.39 -2.42
N ARG A 89 -5.45 -5.81 -2.28
CA ARG A 89 -4.26 -6.48 -1.73
C ARG A 89 -3.49 -5.55 -0.80
N GLY A 90 -3.19 -6.03 0.39
CA GLY A 90 -2.41 -5.32 1.38
C GLY A 90 -2.55 -5.97 2.76
N LYS A 91 -1.54 -5.78 3.61
CA LYS A 91 -1.57 -6.26 4.99
C LYS A 91 -1.69 -5.05 5.92
N VAL A 92 -2.79 -4.93 6.65
CA VAL A 92 -3.00 -3.83 7.60
C VAL A 92 -1.87 -3.74 8.64
N PHE A 93 -1.34 -4.89 9.07
CA PHE A 93 -0.21 -4.92 9.99
C PHE A 93 1.07 -4.33 9.36
N GLY A 94 1.26 -4.49 8.05
CA GLY A 94 2.37 -3.89 7.31
C GLY A 94 2.33 -2.36 7.31
N VAL A 95 1.13 -1.76 7.35
CA VAL A 95 0.97 -0.29 7.37
C VAL A 95 1.62 0.33 8.60
N LEU A 96 1.61 -0.36 9.74
CA LEU A 96 2.29 0.11 10.94
C LEU A 96 3.80 0.23 10.72
N PHE A 97 4.42 -0.79 10.11
CA PHE A 97 5.85 -0.75 9.78
C PHE A 97 6.16 0.28 8.69
N GLY A 98 5.28 0.42 7.70
CA GLY A 98 5.40 1.46 6.67
C GLY A 98 5.37 2.87 7.26
N ALA A 99 4.45 3.13 8.17
CA ALA A 99 4.35 4.41 8.86
C ALA A 99 5.59 4.70 9.74
N LEU A 100 6.07 3.68 10.47
CA LEU A 100 7.30 3.82 11.27
C LEU A 100 8.52 4.09 10.37
N SER A 101 8.68 3.34 9.29
CA SER A 101 9.77 3.55 8.34
C SER A 101 9.73 4.95 7.72
N TYR A 102 8.54 5.38 7.29
CA TYR A 102 8.35 6.72 6.75
C TYR A 102 8.72 7.81 7.77
N THR A 103 8.23 7.69 9.01
CA THR A 103 8.54 8.66 10.07
C THR A 103 10.03 8.69 10.40
N THR A 104 10.70 7.53 10.40
CA THR A 104 12.15 7.44 10.63
C THR A 104 12.94 8.12 9.52
N ILE A 105 12.58 7.88 8.26
CA ILE A 105 13.22 8.54 7.10
C ILE A 105 13.04 10.06 7.20
N ASN A 106 11.83 10.52 7.48
CA ASN A 106 11.53 11.93 7.64
C ASN A 106 12.37 12.55 8.78
N PHE A 107 12.43 11.88 9.92
CA PHE A 107 13.22 12.35 11.07
C PHE A 107 14.72 12.47 10.74
N ILE A 108 15.28 11.51 10.01
CA ILE A 108 16.67 11.54 9.57
C ILE A 108 16.92 12.74 8.64
N ILE A 109 16.04 12.97 7.65
CA ILE A 109 16.18 14.09 6.70
C ILE A 109 16.13 15.45 7.43
N VAL A 110 15.16 15.62 8.33
CA VAL A 110 15.00 16.87 9.12
C VAL A 110 16.15 17.09 10.11
N SER A 111 16.81 16.03 10.55
CA SER A 111 17.95 16.12 11.48
C SER A 111 19.26 16.61 10.84
N ILE A 112 19.32 16.80 9.52
CA ILE A 112 20.50 17.30 8.83
C ILE A 112 20.47 18.84 8.81
N PRO A 113 21.32 19.55 9.58
CA PRO A 113 21.24 21.00 9.76
C PRO A 113 21.56 21.81 8.49
N SER A 114 22.22 21.18 7.52
CA SER A 114 22.69 21.83 6.29
C SER A 114 21.61 21.93 5.18
N LEU A 115 20.44 21.33 5.38
CA LEU A 115 19.38 21.30 4.39
C LEU A 115 18.31 22.33 4.73
N SER A 116 18.04 23.26 3.81
CA SER A 116 16.87 24.14 3.90
C SER A 116 15.57 23.34 3.81
N VAL A 117 14.47 23.86 4.35
CA VAL A 117 13.15 23.20 4.40
C VAL A 117 12.69 22.75 3.00
N ASP A 118 12.89 23.59 1.99
CA ASP A 118 12.52 23.32 0.60
C ASP A 118 13.27 22.12 0.01
N ILE A 119 14.52 21.94 0.39
CA ILE A 119 15.34 20.80 -0.03
C ILE A 119 14.89 19.52 0.67
N GLN A 120 14.48 19.63 1.94
CA GLN A 120 13.96 18.48 2.70
C GLN A 120 12.71 17.89 2.02
N ASP A 121 11.75 18.73 1.62
CA ASP A 121 10.54 18.31 0.92
C ASP A 121 10.86 17.67 -0.44
N THR A 122 11.83 18.22 -1.17
CA THR A 122 12.30 17.65 -2.45
C THR A 122 12.94 16.28 -2.26
N PHE A 123 13.80 16.13 -1.26
CA PHE A 123 14.43 14.84 -0.93
C PHE A 123 13.41 13.79 -0.51
N GLN A 124 12.43 14.18 0.29
CA GLN A 124 11.35 13.32 0.71
C GLN A 124 10.52 12.83 -0.47
N GLY A 125 10.16 13.70 -1.41
CA GLY A 125 9.47 13.34 -2.64
C GLY A 125 10.28 12.38 -3.51
N LEU A 126 11.58 12.60 -3.64
CA LEU A 126 12.48 11.75 -4.42
C LEU A 126 12.62 10.35 -3.81
N VAL A 127 12.81 10.25 -2.50
CA VAL A 127 12.83 8.96 -1.78
C VAL A 127 11.54 8.19 -2.00
N LEU A 128 10.40 8.89 -1.93
CA LEU A 128 9.09 8.31 -2.15
C LEU A 128 8.93 7.74 -3.55
N ILE A 129 9.35 8.48 -4.58
CA ILE A 129 9.33 8.00 -5.97
C ILE A 129 10.17 6.75 -6.14
N ILE A 130 11.39 6.72 -5.60
CA ILE A 130 12.28 5.55 -5.65
C ILE A 130 11.61 4.33 -5.01
N VAL A 131 11.03 4.50 -3.83
CA VAL A 131 10.37 3.41 -3.12
C VAL A 131 9.16 2.88 -3.88
N ILE A 132 8.33 3.76 -4.45
CA ILE A 132 7.18 3.37 -5.29
C ILE A 132 7.65 2.60 -6.52
N LEU A 133 8.70 3.05 -7.18
CA LEU A 133 9.28 2.37 -8.35
C LEU A 133 9.74 0.95 -7.97
N ILE A 134 10.48 0.79 -6.89
CA ILE A 134 10.95 -0.52 -6.40
C ILE A 134 9.76 -1.43 -6.10
N GLN A 135 8.73 -0.93 -5.43
CA GLN A 135 7.54 -1.72 -5.07
C GLN A 135 6.70 -2.09 -6.29
N THR A 136 6.61 -1.22 -7.29
CA THR A 136 5.82 -1.47 -8.50
C THR A 136 6.55 -2.43 -9.44
N ILE A 137 7.85 -2.27 -9.59
CA ILE A 137 8.66 -3.08 -10.50
C ILE A 137 8.98 -4.45 -9.91
N GLY A 138 9.18 -4.54 -8.59
CA GLY A 138 9.55 -5.77 -7.89
C GLY A 138 8.63 -6.95 -8.15
N PRO A 139 7.29 -6.85 -7.98
CA PRO A 139 6.36 -7.95 -8.26
C PRO A 139 6.29 -8.29 -9.74
N VAL A 140 6.38 -7.30 -10.65
CA VAL A 140 6.36 -7.52 -12.11
C VAL A 140 7.57 -8.34 -12.56
N ILE A 141 8.76 -8.01 -12.09
CA ILE A 141 9.98 -8.78 -12.36
C ILE A 141 9.86 -10.19 -11.81
N LYS A 142 9.35 -10.35 -10.58
CA LYS A 142 9.19 -11.66 -9.94
C LYS A 142 8.22 -12.56 -10.70
N GLU A 143 7.12 -12.02 -11.19
CA GLU A 143 6.16 -12.76 -12.02
C GLU A 143 6.76 -13.14 -13.39
N SER A 144 7.50 -12.24 -14.02
CA SER A 144 8.17 -12.51 -15.30
C SER A 144 9.21 -13.64 -15.15
N ILE A 145 10.02 -13.61 -14.09
CA ILE A 145 10.99 -14.65 -13.79
C ILE A 145 10.29 -15.99 -13.51
N GLN A 146 9.18 -15.99 -12.75
CA GLN A 146 8.43 -17.21 -12.46
C GLN A 146 7.78 -17.80 -13.71
N ARG A 147 7.25 -16.97 -14.61
CA ARG A 147 6.69 -17.41 -15.91
C ARG A 147 7.77 -18.00 -16.81
N ALA A 148 8.95 -17.38 -16.87
CA ALA A 148 10.09 -17.91 -17.61
C ALA A 148 10.58 -19.26 -17.04
N ARG A 149 10.62 -19.40 -15.71
CA ARG A 149 11.00 -20.63 -15.02
C ARG A 149 9.98 -21.77 -15.22
N LYS A 150 8.68 -21.45 -15.24
CA LYS A 150 7.61 -22.42 -15.56
C LYS A 150 7.69 -22.87 -17.02
N ARG A 151 7.97 -21.97 -17.96
CA ARG A 151 8.16 -22.34 -19.39
C ARG A 151 9.34 -23.28 -19.58
N ARG A 152 10.45 -23.07 -18.90
CA ARG A 152 11.63 -23.96 -18.97
C ARG A 152 11.37 -25.36 -18.38
N ARG A 153 10.45 -25.47 -17.41
CA ARG A 153 10.06 -26.76 -16.80
C ARG A 153 8.99 -27.52 -17.61
N ALA A 154 8.30 -26.83 -18.51
CA ALA A 154 7.23 -27.41 -19.34
C ALA A 154 7.70 -27.89 -20.72
N VAL A 155 9.02 -27.90 -21.00
CA VAL A 155 9.56 -28.58 -22.18
C VAL A 155 9.70 -30.06 -21.83
N PRO A 156 8.87 -30.97 -22.38
CA PRO A 156 9.01 -32.41 -22.12
C PRO A 156 10.29 -32.87 -22.77
N VAL A 157 11.18 -33.49 -22.00
CA VAL A 157 12.19 -34.42 -22.51
C VAL A 157 11.42 -35.66 -23.00
N GLY A 158 11.16 -35.69 -24.29
CA GLY A 158 10.38 -36.78 -24.85
C GLY A 158 10.26 -36.70 -26.36
N SER A 159 11.38 -36.85 -27.08
CA SER A 159 11.35 -37.33 -28.48
C SER A 159 12.72 -37.83 -28.91
N THR A 160 13.19 -38.87 -28.20
CA THR A 160 14.27 -39.73 -28.68
C THR A 160 13.89 -41.17 -28.32
N GLU A 161 12.83 -41.67 -28.98
CA GLU A 161 12.63 -43.08 -29.14
C GLU A 161 11.71 -43.32 -30.34
N GLY A 162 12.20 -44.00 -31.32
CA GLY A 162 11.38 -44.50 -32.40
C GLY A 162 11.91 -44.28 -33.80
N ASN A 163 13.14 -44.71 -34.09
CA ASN A 163 13.44 -45.14 -35.44
C ASN A 163 14.55 -46.21 -35.45
N THR A 164 14.23 -47.38 -34.91
CA THR A 164 14.86 -48.64 -35.29
C THR A 164 13.76 -49.63 -35.50
N VAL A 165 13.62 -50.15 -36.69
CA VAL A 165 13.24 -51.48 -37.13
C VAL A 165 12.54 -51.43 -38.50
N GLN A 166 13.23 -51.97 -39.45
CA GLN A 166 12.89 -52.61 -40.72
C GLN A 166 12.48 -51.78 -41.90
#